data_b53b04615c0b6830360d219546f23c9a
#
_entry.id   b53b04615c0b6830360d219546f23c9a
#
_cell.length_a   1.000
_cell.length_b   1.000
_cell.length_c   1.000
_cell.angle_alpha   90.00
_cell.angle_beta   90.00
_cell.angle_gamma   90.00
#
_symmetry.space_group_name_H-M   'P 1'
#
loop_
_entity.id
_entity.type
_entity.pdbx_description
1 polymer ?
#
loop_
_entity_poly.entity_id
_entity_poly.type
_entity_poly.pdbx_seq_one_letter_code
_entity_poly.pdbx_strand_id
1 'polypeptide(L)'
;MNKRAYRKNIIKLIVIALIAIIIVAALLFIGVKFHNHKLLRYAMKLRIPKVIAMIITAFAIGAATIIFQSVINNTIVTPCLLGMNALYTLIHTSVVFVLGSGSILFTNDNLSFLVDLVLMGIIATVVYSWLFKMTGHNVLYVLLVGTVLTSFFSSIQSTLTRVMDPNEYDTLLTSLVASFSNINSEIIIFSVIILALIGVIFRKELALLDVITLGKEQAINLGVDYDRCIRRLLLAVTLCIAVATAMVGPISFLGLIIANISRQLLKTYRHTQLIAGAALMGVIALIGGQFIVERVFVYSIPISVFITVAGGIYFLYLILKGSRHNS
;
A
#
# COMPACT_ATOMS: atom_id res chain seq x y z
N MET A 1 25.63 -4.04 15.50
CA MET A 1 24.55 -4.99 15.88
C MET A 1 25.18 -6.32 16.24
N ASN A 2 24.83 -6.87 17.41
CA ASN A 2 25.34 -8.15 17.86
C ASN A 2 24.90 -9.25 16.86
N LYS A 3 25.83 -10.08 16.38
CA LYS A 3 25.55 -11.21 15.43
C LYS A 3 24.38 -12.09 15.94
N ARG A 4 24.21 -12.22 17.23
CA ARG A 4 23.09 -12.92 17.88
C ARG A 4 21.74 -12.29 17.61
N ALA A 5 21.60 -10.96 17.66
CA ALA A 5 20.35 -10.24 17.40
C ALA A 5 19.97 -10.34 15.92
N TYR A 6 20.95 -10.25 15.02
CA TYR A 6 20.75 -10.44 13.59
C TYR A 6 20.18 -11.83 13.25
N ARG A 7 20.83 -12.90 13.81
CA ARG A 7 20.35 -14.27 13.64
C ARG A 7 18.94 -14.48 14.17
N LYS A 8 18.62 -13.91 15.36
CA LYS A 8 17.25 -13.99 15.92
C LYS A 8 16.21 -13.36 14.99
N ASN A 9 16.51 -12.23 14.38
CA ASN A 9 15.57 -11.59 13.45
C ASN A 9 15.39 -12.37 12.15
N ILE A 10 16.46 -13.00 11.63
CA ILE A 10 16.34 -13.91 10.48
C ILE A 10 15.43 -15.09 10.81
N ILE A 11 15.61 -15.71 11.99
CA ILE A 11 14.75 -16.83 12.43
C ILE A 11 13.29 -16.38 12.49
N LYS A 12 13.00 -15.19 13.06
CA LYS A 12 11.64 -14.64 13.09
C LYS A 12 11.08 -14.44 11.69
N LEU A 13 11.87 -13.89 10.75
CA LEU A 13 11.44 -13.71 9.36
C LEU A 13 11.13 -15.05 8.69
N ILE A 14 11.94 -16.08 8.93
CA ILE A 14 11.69 -17.42 8.41
C ILE A 14 10.38 -17.99 8.99
N VAL A 15 10.14 -17.84 10.28
CA VAL A 15 8.89 -18.30 10.91
C VAL A 15 7.68 -17.56 10.32
N ILE A 16 7.75 -16.24 10.17
CA ILE A 16 6.68 -15.44 9.56
C ILE A 16 6.45 -15.87 8.09
N ALA A 17 7.52 -16.14 7.35
CA ALA A 17 7.44 -16.63 5.97
C ALA A 17 6.78 -18.02 5.89
N LEU A 18 7.09 -18.92 6.81
CA LEU A 18 6.42 -20.22 6.90
C LEU A 18 4.92 -20.08 7.20
N ILE A 19 4.55 -19.20 8.12
CA ILE A 19 3.14 -18.91 8.40
C ILE A 19 2.45 -18.33 7.16
N ALA A 20 3.10 -17.40 6.46
CA ALA A 20 2.57 -16.83 5.22
C ALA A 20 2.34 -17.91 4.16
N ILE A 21 3.28 -18.84 3.97
CA ILE A 21 3.17 -19.96 3.01
C ILE A 21 2.01 -20.87 3.39
N ILE A 22 1.83 -21.19 4.68
CA ILE A 22 0.72 -22.01 5.15
C ILE A 22 -0.64 -21.34 4.83
N ILE A 23 -0.75 -20.02 5.08
CA ILE A 23 -1.98 -19.27 4.80
C ILE A 23 -2.24 -19.17 3.30
N VAL A 24 -1.22 -18.98 2.48
CA VAL A 24 -1.31 -19.02 1.01
C VAL A 24 -1.81 -20.38 0.54
N ALA A 25 -1.21 -21.46 1.04
CA ALA A 25 -1.63 -22.83 0.73
C ALA A 25 -3.09 -23.09 1.17
N ALA A 26 -3.48 -22.61 2.35
CA ALA A 26 -4.85 -22.72 2.85
C ALA A 26 -5.84 -22.03 1.89
N LEU A 27 -5.58 -20.81 1.44
CA LEU A 27 -6.44 -20.09 0.48
C LEU A 27 -6.51 -20.81 -0.86
N LEU A 28 -5.39 -21.35 -1.36
CA LEU A 28 -5.33 -22.02 -2.66
C LEU A 28 -6.09 -23.35 -2.65
N PHE A 29 -5.93 -24.15 -1.59
CA PHE A 29 -6.36 -25.55 -1.60
C PHE A 29 -7.63 -25.83 -0.79
N ILE A 30 -7.95 -25.09 0.26
CA ILE A 30 -9.16 -25.35 1.05
C ILE A 30 -10.42 -25.09 0.23
N GLY A 31 -11.34 -26.07 0.25
CA GLY A 31 -12.62 -26.04 -0.47
C GLY A 31 -12.53 -26.32 -1.98
N VAL A 32 -11.40 -26.80 -2.46
CA VAL A 32 -11.27 -27.30 -3.83
C VAL A 32 -11.50 -28.82 -3.86
N LYS A 33 -12.35 -29.29 -4.77
CA LYS A 33 -12.58 -30.73 -4.97
C LYS A 33 -11.45 -31.32 -5.82
N PHE A 34 -10.51 -32.02 -5.18
CA PHE A 34 -9.34 -32.62 -5.83
C PHE A 34 -9.67 -33.75 -6.82
N HIS A 35 -10.82 -34.37 -6.66
CA HIS A 35 -11.23 -35.53 -7.49
C HIS A 35 -11.54 -35.12 -8.95
N ASN A 36 -11.78 -33.85 -9.25
CA ASN A 36 -12.06 -33.37 -10.60
C ASN A 36 -10.97 -32.43 -11.11
N HIS A 37 -10.08 -32.94 -11.97
CA HIS A 37 -8.97 -32.19 -12.55
C HIS A 37 -9.39 -30.90 -13.31
N LYS A 38 -10.57 -30.88 -13.93
CA LYS A 38 -11.09 -29.69 -14.62
C LYS A 38 -11.44 -28.59 -13.62
N LEU A 39 -12.15 -28.96 -12.53
CA LEU A 39 -12.50 -28.02 -11.45
C LEU A 39 -11.27 -27.50 -10.72
N LEU A 40 -10.29 -28.37 -10.46
CA LEU A 40 -9.02 -27.96 -9.86
C LEU A 40 -8.30 -26.92 -10.74
N ARG A 41 -8.14 -27.20 -12.04
CA ARG A 41 -7.49 -26.27 -12.98
C ARG A 41 -8.23 -24.93 -13.04
N TYR A 42 -9.55 -24.94 -13.08
CA TYR A 42 -10.37 -23.73 -13.09
C TYR A 42 -10.21 -22.92 -11.80
N ALA A 43 -10.27 -23.57 -10.64
CA ALA A 43 -10.06 -22.93 -9.35
C ALA A 43 -8.66 -22.29 -9.24
N MET A 44 -7.61 -22.99 -9.69
CA MET A 44 -6.24 -22.44 -9.69
C MET A 44 -6.10 -21.26 -10.65
N LYS A 45 -6.74 -21.31 -11.81
CA LYS A 45 -6.72 -20.17 -12.78
C LYS A 45 -7.30 -18.89 -12.18
N LEU A 46 -8.27 -18.98 -11.27
CA LEU A 46 -8.85 -17.82 -10.58
C LEU A 46 -8.07 -17.41 -9.33
N ARG A 47 -7.58 -18.39 -8.54
CA ARG A 47 -6.96 -18.12 -7.24
C ARG A 47 -5.51 -17.69 -7.34
N ILE A 48 -4.74 -18.20 -8.31
CA ILE A 48 -3.31 -17.86 -8.44
C ILE A 48 -3.10 -16.37 -8.74
N PRO A 49 -3.75 -15.75 -9.75
CA PRO A 49 -3.61 -14.31 -10.00
C PRO A 49 -3.99 -13.46 -8.79
N LYS A 50 -5.06 -13.83 -8.09
CA LYS A 50 -5.52 -13.20 -6.86
C LYS A 50 -4.45 -13.19 -5.76
N VAL A 51 -3.84 -14.34 -5.49
CA VAL A 51 -2.76 -14.49 -4.50
C VAL A 51 -1.54 -13.69 -4.89
N ILE A 52 -1.13 -13.73 -6.16
CA ILE A 52 0.02 -12.98 -6.66
C ILE A 52 -0.21 -11.47 -6.49
N ALA A 53 -1.39 -10.97 -6.85
CA ALA A 53 -1.75 -9.56 -6.67
C ALA A 53 -1.71 -9.14 -5.19
N MET A 54 -2.21 -9.99 -4.27
CA MET A 54 -2.12 -9.73 -2.82
C MET A 54 -0.67 -9.66 -2.33
N ILE A 55 0.23 -10.52 -2.84
CA ILE A 55 1.66 -10.51 -2.49
C ILE A 55 2.32 -9.22 -2.99
N ILE A 56 2.03 -8.81 -4.23
CA ILE A 56 2.56 -7.58 -4.82
C ILE A 56 2.08 -6.35 -4.05
N THR A 57 0.77 -6.28 -3.75
CA THR A 57 0.17 -5.20 -2.97
C THR A 57 0.76 -5.12 -1.56
N ALA A 58 0.92 -6.27 -0.89
CA ALA A 58 1.55 -6.36 0.43
C ALA A 58 2.97 -5.81 0.42
N PHE A 59 3.76 -6.19 -0.60
CA PHE A 59 5.14 -5.71 -0.77
C PHE A 59 5.16 -4.20 -1.05
N ALA A 60 4.37 -3.72 -2.01
CA ALA A 60 4.37 -2.32 -2.42
C ALA A 60 3.93 -1.39 -1.28
N ILE A 61 2.80 -1.69 -0.61
CA ILE A 61 2.30 -0.89 0.52
C ILE A 61 3.23 -1.01 1.73
N GLY A 62 3.75 -2.21 2.02
CA GLY A 62 4.65 -2.45 3.13
C GLY A 62 5.98 -1.70 2.99
N ALA A 63 6.61 -1.80 1.81
CA ALA A 63 7.85 -1.08 1.50
C ALA A 63 7.63 0.43 1.54
N ALA A 64 6.59 0.93 0.84
CA ALA A 64 6.25 2.35 0.83
C ALA A 64 6.04 2.90 2.24
N THR A 65 5.32 2.17 3.10
CA THR A 65 5.03 2.62 4.46
C THR A 65 6.26 2.64 5.34
N ILE A 66 7.12 1.60 5.30
CA ILE A 66 8.37 1.58 6.08
C ILE A 66 9.29 2.72 5.64
N ILE A 67 9.47 2.95 4.33
CA ILE A 67 10.29 4.04 3.80
C ILE A 67 9.73 5.39 4.27
N PHE A 68 8.44 5.60 4.10
CA PHE A 68 7.77 6.84 4.45
C PHE A 68 7.86 7.17 5.94
N GLN A 69 7.54 6.21 6.81
CA GLN A 69 7.66 6.35 8.27
C GLN A 69 9.09 6.67 8.69
N SER A 70 10.07 6.13 8.00
CA SER A 70 11.48 6.36 8.28
C SER A 70 11.94 7.75 7.84
N VAL A 71 11.46 8.22 6.68
CA VAL A 71 11.74 9.58 6.18
C VAL A 71 11.11 10.63 7.07
N ILE A 72 9.89 10.42 7.54
CA ILE A 72 9.17 11.36 8.44
C ILE A 72 9.59 11.19 9.90
N ASN A 73 10.31 10.12 10.23
CA ASN A 73 10.65 9.73 11.60
C ASN A 73 9.41 9.60 12.51
N ASN A 74 8.32 9.05 11.96
CA ASN A 74 7.06 8.84 12.68
C ASN A 74 6.42 7.52 12.25
N THR A 75 6.12 6.65 13.21
CA THR A 75 5.60 5.30 12.97
C THR A 75 4.07 5.21 12.83
N ILE A 76 3.37 6.29 13.12
CA ILE A 76 1.89 6.35 13.06
C ILE A 76 1.41 6.80 11.69
N VAL A 77 2.22 7.59 10.99
CA VAL A 77 1.85 8.19 9.71
C VAL A 77 2.10 7.22 8.55
N THR A 78 1.17 7.16 7.63
CA THR A 78 1.31 6.36 6.39
C THR A 78 0.99 7.20 5.16
N PRO A 79 1.53 6.88 3.98
CA PRO A 79 1.25 7.63 2.75
C PRO A 79 -0.25 7.69 2.42
N CYS A 80 -0.98 6.61 2.66
CA CYS A 80 -2.42 6.52 2.38
C CYS A 80 -3.24 7.51 3.23
N LEU A 81 -2.82 7.78 4.48
CA LEU A 81 -3.49 8.74 5.37
C LEU A 81 -3.23 10.20 4.98
N LEU A 82 -2.20 10.47 4.19
CA LEU A 82 -1.90 11.81 3.68
C LEU A 82 -2.65 12.16 2.38
N GLY A 83 -3.69 11.41 2.05
CA GLY A 83 -4.56 11.74 0.92
C GLY A 83 -4.22 11.03 -0.39
N MET A 84 -3.28 10.08 -0.42
CA MET A 84 -2.99 9.33 -1.65
C MET A 84 -4.20 8.55 -2.16
N ASN A 85 -4.98 7.96 -1.23
CA ASN A 85 -6.22 7.27 -1.60
C ASN A 85 -7.30 8.25 -2.12
N ALA A 86 -7.43 9.42 -1.48
CA ALA A 86 -8.36 10.46 -1.93
C ALA A 86 -7.97 11.03 -3.29
N LEU A 87 -6.67 11.17 -3.55
CA LEU A 87 -6.16 11.58 -4.86
C LEU A 87 -6.49 10.54 -5.94
N TYR A 88 -6.29 9.25 -5.64
CA TYR A 88 -6.67 8.17 -6.58
C TYR A 88 -8.16 8.22 -6.90
N THR A 89 -9.03 8.28 -5.86
CA THR A 89 -10.48 8.33 -6.09
C THR A 89 -10.89 9.57 -6.88
N LEU A 90 -10.25 10.72 -6.65
CA LEU A 90 -10.48 11.93 -7.43
C LEU A 90 -10.07 11.75 -8.90
N ILE A 91 -8.87 11.22 -9.18
CA ILE A 91 -8.38 10.99 -10.55
C ILE A 91 -9.33 10.05 -11.28
N HIS A 92 -9.64 8.91 -10.67
CA HIS A 92 -10.51 7.91 -11.28
C HIS A 92 -11.93 8.46 -11.54
N THR A 93 -12.51 9.18 -10.57
CA THR A 93 -13.80 9.89 -10.74
C THR A 93 -13.72 10.93 -11.85
N SER A 94 -12.62 11.69 -11.94
CA SER A 94 -12.46 12.71 -12.99
C SER A 94 -12.36 12.10 -14.38
N VAL A 95 -11.67 10.97 -14.53
CA VAL A 95 -11.59 10.23 -15.80
C VAL A 95 -12.98 9.76 -16.23
N VAL A 96 -13.75 9.16 -15.32
CA VAL A 96 -15.12 8.72 -15.63
C VAL A 96 -16.03 9.90 -15.95
N PHE A 97 -15.94 10.98 -15.18
CA PHE A 97 -16.77 12.18 -15.37
C PHE A 97 -16.54 12.86 -16.73
N VAL A 98 -15.28 12.93 -17.19
CA VAL A 98 -14.92 13.62 -18.44
C VAL A 98 -15.12 12.75 -19.67
N LEU A 99 -14.82 11.46 -19.56
CA LEU A 99 -14.76 10.53 -20.70
C LEU A 99 -15.95 9.58 -20.78
N GLY A 100 -16.71 9.47 -19.68
CA GLY A 100 -17.81 8.52 -19.52
C GLY A 100 -17.35 7.10 -19.18
N SER A 101 -18.21 6.36 -18.51
CA SER A 101 -17.95 4.96 -18.11
C SER A 101 -17.86 3.99 -19.31
N GLY A 102 -18.42 4.36 -20.47
CA GLY A 102 -18.32 3.61 -21.71
C GLY A 102 -17.06 3.85 -22.52
N SER A 103 -16.16 4.74 -22.09
CA SER A 103 -14.91 5.03 -22.80
C SER A 103 -13.96 3.84 -22.80
N ILE A 104 -13.14 3.70 -23.86
CA ILE A 104 -12.12 2.65 -23.98
C ILE A 104 -11.11 2.75 -22.82
N LEU A 105 -10.83 3.96 -22.32
CA LEU A 105 -9.91 4.20 -21.22
C LEU A 105 -10.45 3.68 -19.87
N PHE A 106 -11.75 3.49 -19.74
CA PHE A 106 -12.37 2.93 -18.54
C PHE A 106 -12.72 1.45 -18.70
N THR A 107 -13.22 1.05 -19.88
CA THR A 107 -13.64 -0.34 -20.16
C THR A 107 -12.48 -1.30 -20.35
N ASN A 108 -11.30 -0.80 -20.73
CA ASN A 108 -10.09 -1.61 -20.86
C ASN A 108 -9.27 -1.52 -19.56
N ASP A 109 -9.26 -2.57 -18.75
CA ASP A 109 -8.57 -2.64 -17.47
C ASP A 109 -7.08 -2.23 -17.55
N ASN A 110 -6.38 -2.60 -18.64
CA ASN A 110 -4.96 -2.28 -18.82
C ASN A 110 -4.73 -0.79 -19.07
N LEU A 111 -5.60 -0.16 -19.86
CA LEU A 111 -5.53 1.27 -20.13
C LEU A 111 -5.93 2.08 -18.90
N SER A 112 -6.98 1.67 -18.19
CA SER A 112 -7.40 2.28 -16.93
C SER A 112 -6.26 2.24 -15.90
N PHE A 113 -5.63 1.08 -15.73
CA PHE A 113 -4.47 0.92 -14.87
C PHE A 113 -3.32 1.88 -15.23
N LEU A 114 -2.97 1.98 -16.52
CA LEU A 114 -1.90 2.87 -16.97
C LEU A 114 -2.24 4.34 -16.76
N VAL A 115 -3.46 4.76 -17.06
CA VAL A 115 -3.92 6.14 -16.86
C VAL A 115 -3.88 6.50 -15.38
N ASP A 116 -4.45 5.67 -14.51
CA ASP A 116 -4.45 5.89 -13.07
C ASP A 116 -3.01 5.93 -12.51
N LEU A 117 -2.15 5.01 -12.94
CA LEU A 117 -0.75 4.96 -12.52
C LEU A 117 0.03 6.21 -12.93
N VAL A 118 -0.10 6.64 -14.21
CA VAL A 118 0.63 7.80 -14.72
C VAL A 118 0.12 9.08 -14.09
N LEU A 119 -1.19 9.30 -14.07
CA LEU A 119 -1.78 10.50 -13.47
C LEU A 119 -1.49 10.57 -11.97
N MET A 120 -1.70 9.48 -11.24
CA MET A 120 -1.39 9.43 -9.82
C MET A 120 0.11 9.62 -9.57
N GLY A 121 0.98 8.99 -10.37
CA GLY A 121 2.42 9.11 -10.26
C GLY A 121 2.89 10.57 -10.45
N ILE A 122 2.39 11.26 -11.47
CA ILE A 122 2.74 12.65 -11.76
C ILE A 122 2.17 13.59 -10.69
N ILE A 123 0.85 13.56 -10.48
CA ILE A 123 0.17 14.51 -9.59
C ILE A 123 0.65 14.33 -8.14
N ALA A 124 0.70 13.09 -7.66
CA ALA A 124 1.17 12.84 -6.30
C ALA A 124 2.65 13.24 -6.12
N THR A 125 3.52 12.97 -7.10
CA THR A 125 4.91 13.40 -7.03
C THR A 125 5.03 14.91 -6.92
N VAL A 126 4.29 15.67 -7.73
CA VAL A 126 4.30 17.14 -7.70
C VAL A 126 3.75 17.66 -6.37
N VAL A 127 2.56 17.18 -5.97
CA VAL A 127 1.88 17.63 -4.74
C VAL A 127 2.72 17.33 -3.49
N TYR A 128 3.22 16.10 -3.35
CA TYR A 128 3.98 15.73 -2.16
C TYR A 128 5.38 16.32 -2.15
N SER A 129 6.05 16.47 -3.29
CA SER A 129 7.32 17.18 -3.34
C SER A 129 7.18 18.64 -2.93
N TRP A 130 6.11 19.32 -3.37
CA TRP A 130 5.78 20.68 -2.96
C TRP A 130 5.45 20.75 -1.46
N LEU A 131 4.61 19.84 -0.95
CA LEU A 131 4.25 19.73 0.46
C LEU A 131 5.49 19.62 1.36
N PHE A 132 6.39 18.68 1.05
CA PHE A 132 7.60 18.48 1.84
C PHE A 132 8.56 19.66 1.80
N LYS A 133 8.66 20.35 0.65
CA LYS A 133 9.45 21.57 0.55
C LYS A 133 8.86 22.70 1.42
N MET A 134 7.53 22.83 1.43
CA MET A 134 6.83 23.89 2.15
C MET A 134 6.84 23.68 3.67
N THR A 135 6.74 22.42 4.12
CA THR A 135 6.68 22.08 5.56
C THR A 135 8.03 21.97 6.23
N GLY A 136 9.14 22.13 5.50
CA GLY A 136 10.50 22.00 6.05
C GLY A 136 10.75 20.66 6.75
N HIS A 137 10.06 19.59 6.33
CA HIS A 137 10.10 18.25 6.93
C HIS A 137 9.54 18.17 8.36
N ASN A 138 8.80 19.18 8.81
CA ASN A 138 8.13 19.13 10.11
C ASN A 138 6.91 18.20 10.05
N VAL A 139 6.95 17.14 10.85
CA VAL A 139 5.95 16.06 10.86
C VAL A 139 4.54 16.58 11.13
N LEU A 140 4.37 17.53 12.07
CA LEU A 140 3.07 18.08 12.41
C LEU A 140 2.46 18.85 11.24
N TYR A 141 3.26 19.67 10.56
CA TYR A 141 2.80 20.41 9.36
C TYR A 141 2.51 19.46 8.20
N VAL A 142 3.31 18.42 7.99
CA VAL A 142 3.07 17.39 6.96
C VAL A 142 1.72 16.72 7.21
N LEU A 143 1.42 16.33 8.46
CA LEU A 143 0.15 15.72 8.82
C LEU A 143 -1.02 16.68 8.60
N LEU A 144 -0.90 17.92 9.08
CA LEU A 144 -1.95 18.93 8.98
C LEU A 144 -2.26 19.24 7.50
N VAL A 145 -1.26 19.53 6.70
CA VAL A 145 -1.45 19.80 5.26
C VAL A 145 -1.95 18.55 4.53
N GLY A 146 -1.46 17.37 4.89
CA GLY A 146 -1.94 16.10 4.32
C GLY A 146 -3.43 15.85 4.59
N THR A 147 -3.92 16.14 5.80
CA THR A 147 -5.36 16.02 6.10
C THR A 147 -6.21 17.06 5.36
N VAL A 148 -5.70 18.28 5.21
CA VAL A 148 -6.35 19.33 4.41
C VAL A 148 -6.43 18.91 2.94
N LEU A 149 -5.33 18.39 2.37
CA LEU A 149 -5.30 17.87 0.99
C LEU A 149 -6.28 16.70 0.81
N THR A 150 -6.35 15.79 1.78
CA THR A 150 -7.33 14.69 1.75
C THR A 150 -8.74 15.21 1.68
N SER A 151 -9.09 16.18 2.53
CA SER A 151 -10.42 16.81 2.55
C SER A 151 -10.71 17.58 1.25
N PHE A 152 -9.72 18.27 0.71
CA PHE A 152 -9.81 18.99 -0.55
C PHE A 152 -10.09 18.04 -1.73
N PHE A 153 -9.31 16.98 -1.89
CA PHE A 153 -9.53 15.98 -2.94
C PHE A 153 -10.89 15.29 -2.80
N SER A 154 -11.29 14.93 -1.57
CA SER A 154 -12.58 14.31 -1.31
C SER A 154 -13.75 15.25 -1.59
N SER A 155 -13.59 16.55 -1.33
CA SER A 155 -14.62 17.55 -1.63
C SER A 155 -14.83 17.74 -3.13
N ILE A 156 -13.74 17.79 -3.91
CA ILE A 156 -13.83 17.87 -5.38
C ILE A 156 -14.48 16.57 -5.91
N GLN A 157 -14.01 15.41 -5.46
CA GLN A 157 -14.56 14.12 -5.87
C GLN A 157 -16.08 14.04 -5.56
N SER A 158 -16.50 14.46 -4.35
CA SER A 158 -17.91 14.48 -3.97
C SER A 158 -18.75 15.47 -4.81
N THR A 159 -18.16 16.57 -5.25
CA THR A 159 -18.82 17.53 -6.14
C THR A 159 -19.03 16.93 -7.53
N LEU A 160 -18.01 16.28 -8.08
CA LEU A 160 -18.12 15.61 -9.39
C LEU A 160 -19.18 14.51 -9.37
N THR A 161 -19.20 13.68 -8.32
CA THR A 161 -20.18 12.58 -8.22
C THR A 161 -21.63 13.07 -8.05
N ARG A 162 -21.85 14.26 -7.50
CA ARG A 162 -23.22 14.86 -7.39
C ARG A 162 -23.79 15.32 -8.73
N VAL A 163 -22.93 15.65 -9.68
CA VAL A 163 -23.32 16.14 -11.01
C VAL A 163 -23.29 15.01 -12.06
N MET A 164 -22.71 13.87 -11.71
CA MET A 164 -22.55 12.69 -12.58
C MET A 164 -23.93 12.02 -12.84
N ASP A 165 -24.06 11.42 -14.03
CA ASP A 165 -25.22 10.56 -14.32
C ASP A 165 -25.29 9.38 -13.34
N PRO A 166 -26.50 9.04 -12.81
CA PRO A 166 -26.65 7.94 -11.85
C PRO A 166 -26.10 6.59 -12.30
N ASN A 167 -26.22 6.25 -13.59
CA ASN A 167 -25.70 4.98 -14.12
C ASN A 167 -24.16 4.96 -14.15
N GLU A 168 -23.55 6.11 -14.45
CA GLU A 168 -22.08 6.24 -14.39
C GLU A 168 -21.57 6.21 -12.96
N TYR A 169 -22.31 6.82 -12.03
CA TYR A 169 -22.00 6.79 -10.61
C TYR A 169 -22.02 5.36 -10.04
N ASP A 170 -23.01 4.54 -10.36
CA ASP A 170 -23.09 3.15 -9.93
C ASP A 170 -21.89 2.33 -10.46
N THR A 171 -21.51 2.55 -11.73
CA THR A 171 -20.34 1.93 -12.33
C THR A 171 -19.05 2.36 -11.63
N LEU A 172 -18.91 3.66 -11.34
CA LEU A 172 -17.79 4.22 -10.60
C LEU A 172 -17.68 3.62 -9.20
N LEU A 173 -18.77 3.51 -8.45
CA LEU A 173 -18.76 2.95 -7.09
C LEU A 173 -18.18 1.54 -7.05
N THR A 174 -18.52 0.71 -8.02
CA THR A 174 -17.98 -0.66 -8.08
C THR A 174 -16.48 -0.69 -8.35
N SER A 175 -15.95 0.26 -9.13
CA SER A 175 -14.51 0.35 -9.45
C SER A 175 -13.68 0.96 -8.31
N LEU A 176 -14.26 1.81 -7.47
CA LEU A 176 -13.56 2.43 -6.33
C LEU A 176 -13.40 1.50 -5.12
N VAL A 177 -14.08 0.36 -5.10
CA VAL A 177 -13.93 -0.62 -4.02
C VAL A 177 -12.75 -1.53 -4.31
N ALA A 178 -11.76 -1.53 -3.41
CA ALA A 178 -10.60 -2.39 -3.58
C ALA A 178 -10.99 -3.87 -3.60
N SER A 179 -10.65 -4.53 -4.71
CA SER A 179 -11.00 -5.92 -4.98
C SER A 179 -9.82 -6.69 -5.57
N PHE A 180 -9.71 -7.96 -5.18
CA PHE A 180 -8.75 -8.91 -5.74
C PHE A 180 -9.41 -9.97 -6.62
N SER A 181 -10.71 -9.84 -6.91
CA SER A 181 -11.49 -10.93 -7.50
C SER A 181 -11.32 -11.07 -9.02
N ASN A 182 -11.11 -9.97 -9.74
CA ASN A 182 -11.06 -9.94 -11.21
C ASN A 182 -9.80 -9.23 -11.71
N ILE A 183 -8.62 -9.64 -11.23
CA ILE A 183 -7.37 -8.98 -11.66
C ILE A 183 -6.87 -9.61 -12.95
N ASN A 184 -6.66 -8.78 -13.95
CA ASN A 184 -6.03 -9.17 -15.21
C ASN A 184 -4.56 -9.57 -14.99
N SER A 185 -4.16 -10.71 -15.54
CA SER A 185 -2.78 -11.21 -15.43
C SER A 185 -1.75 -10.25 -16.05
N GLU A 186 -2.13 -9.47 -17.05
CA GLU A 186 -1.26 -8.48 -17.69
C GLU A 186 -0.92 -7.34 -16.72
N ILE A 187 -1.92 -6.83 -15.97
CA ILE A 187 -1.72 -5.80 -14.94
C ILE A 187 -0.76 -6.30 -13.86
N ILE A 188 -0.84 -7.57 -13.48
CA ILE A 188 0.08 -8.19 -12.53
C ILE A 188 1.52 -8.12 -13.05
N ILE A 189 1.74 -8.49 -14.31
CA ILE A 189 3.08 -8.47 -14.93
C ILE A 189 3.62 -7.04 -15.00
N PHE A 190 2.80 -6.08 -15.46
CA PHE A 190 3.19 -4.66 -15.49
C PHE A 190 3.55 -4.14 -14.10
N SER A 191 2.74 -4.46 -13.09
CA SER A 191 3.00 -4.06 -11.69
C SER A 191 4.33 -4.60 -11.17
N VAL A 192 4.65 -5.87 -11.44
CA VAL A 192 5.93 -6.48 -11.07
C VAL A 192 7.11 -5.78 -11.74
N ILE A 193 7.00 -5.53 -13.05
CA ILE A 193 8.05 -4.85 -13.82
C ILE A 193 8.29 -3.45 -13.26
N ILE A 194 7.23 -2.68 -13.01
CA ILE A 194 7.34 -1.32 -12.51
C ILE A 194 7.94 -1.31 -11.10
N LEU A 195 7.50 -2.18 -10.19
CA LEU A 195 8.07 -2.30 -8.85
C LEU A 195 9.53 -2.73 -8.87
N ALA A 196 9.92 -3.64 -9.76
CA ALA A 196 11.31 -4.02 -9.97
C ALA A 196 12.15 -2.83 -10.47
N LEU A 197 11.63 -2.06 -11.44
CA LEU A 197 12.28 -0.84 -11.91
C LEU A 197 12.45 0.19 -10.80
N ILE A 198 11.42 0.42 -9.97
CA ILE A 198 11.50 1.31 -8.80
C ILE A 198 12.62 0.82 -7.88
N GLY A 199 12.67 -0.47 -7.56
CA GLY A 199 13.72 -1.05 -6.70
C GLY A 199 15.12 -0.86 -7.26
N VAL A 200 15.31 -1.02 -8.57
CA VAL A 200 16.60 -0.83 -9.25
C VAL A 200 17.01 0.65 -9.31
N ILE A 201 16.08 1.53 -9.70
CA ILE A 201 16.34 2.97 -9.85
C ILE A 201 16.70 3.61 -8.51
N PHE A 202 15.98 3.25 -7.44
CA PHE A 202 16.13 3.85 -6.11
C PHE A 202 17.00 3.01 -5.17
N ARG A 203 17.72 1.99 -5.66
CA ARG A 203 18.54 1.09 -4.82
C ARG A 203 19.56 1.80 -3.95
N LYS A 204 20.13 2.91 -4.44
CA LYS A 204 21.14 3.70 -3.70
C LYS A 204 20.49 4.42 -2.51
N GLU A 205 19.36 5.05 -2.75
CA GLU A 205 18.60 5.78 -1.72
C GLU A 205 18.02 4.81 -0.67
N LEU A 206 17.55 3.64 -1.10
CA LEU A 206 17.11 2.57 -0.21
C LEU A 206 18.23 2.06 0.71
N ALA A 207 19.46 1.98 0.21
CA ALA A 207 20.63 1.61 1.02
C ALA A 207 21.02 2.70 2.04
N LEU A 208 20.70 3.98 1.74
CA LEU A 208 20.96 5.12 2.62
C LEU A 208 19.88 5.34 3.70
N LEU A 209 18.78 4.58 3.67
CA LEU A 209 17.68 4.71 4.63
C LEU A 209 18.15 4.59 6.09
N ASP A 210 19.07 3.64 6.36
CA ASP A 210 19.64 3.45 7.71
C ASP A 210 20.44 4.67 8.18
N VAL A 211 21.01 5.46 7.25
CA VAL A 211 21.76 6.69 7.56
C VAL A 211 20.83 7.89 7.73
N ILE A 212 19.83 8.02 6.86
CA ILE A 212 18.86 9.13 6.91
C ILE A 212 18.08 9.17 8.23
N THR A 213 17.76 8.01 8.79
CA THR A 213 17.06 7.91 10.08
C THR A 213 17.88 8.37 11.28
N LEU A 214 19.19 8.62 11.13
CA LEU A 214 20.02 9.24 12.18
C LEU A 214 19.74 10.75 12.34
N GLY A 215 19.02 11.36 11.38
CA GLY A 215 18.71 12.78 11.35
C GLY A 215 19.53 13.54 10.31
N LYS A 216 19.07 14.78 10.02
CA LYS A 216 19.62 15.60 8.92
C LYS A 216 21.11 15.92 9.11
N GLU A 217 21.47 16.36 10.31
CA GLU A 217 22.86 16.79 10.60
C GLU A 217 23.85 15.62 10.49
N GLN A 218 23.49 14.46 11.08
CA GLN A 218 24.34 13.28 11.03
C GLN A 218 24.48 12.72 9.61
N ALA A 219 23.39 12.72 8.83
CA ALA A 219 23.42 12.26 7.45
C ALA A 219 24.30 13.13 6.57
N ILE A 220 24.25 14.47 6.73
CA ILE A 220 25.10 15.42 6.01
C ILE A 220 26.58 15.21 6.41
N ASN A 221 26.88 15.06 7.70
CA ASN A 221 28.24 14.79 8.18
C ASN A 221 28.82 13.49 7.63
N LEU A 222 27.97 12.52 7.31
CA LEU A 222 28.35 11.27 6.63
C LEU A 222 28.41 11.39 5.11
N GLY A 223 28.28 12.61 4.56
CA GLY A 223 28.41 12.90 3.12
C GLY A 223 27.16 12.60 2.28
N VAL A 224 26.00 12.44 2.92
CA VAL A 224 24.73 12.18 2.20
C VAL A 224 24.05 13.51 1.84
N ASP A 225 23.69 13.69 0.56
CA ASP A 225 22.79 14.76 0.12
C ASP A 225 21.37 14.45 0.62
N TYR A 226 21.08 14.89 1.86
CA TYR A 226 19.87 14.55 2.60
C TYR A 226 18.59 14.95 1.86
N ASP A 227 18.52 16.19 1.37
CA ASP A 227 17.31 16.72 0.75
C ASP A 227 17.00 16.05 -0.61
N ARG A 228 18.05 15.73 -1.40
CA ARG A 228 17.90 14.98 -2.64
C ARG A 228 17.46 13.53 -2.38
N CYS A 229 18.08 12.88 -1.39
CA CYS A 229 17.76 11.51 -1.04
C CYS A 229 16.33 11.37 -0.56
N ILE A 230 15.84 12.27 0.31
CA ILE A 230 14.44 12.29 0.76
C ILE A 230 13.48 12.47 -0.39
N ARG A 231 13.69 13.44 -1.28
CA ARG A 231 12.82 13.65 -2.46
C ARG A 231 12.73 12.40 -3.32
N ARG A 232 13.84 11.70 -3.55
CA ARG A 232 13.87 10.46 -4.34
C ARG A 232 13.17 9.29 -3.62
N LEU A 233 13.34 9.16 -2.31
CA LEU A 233 12.63 8.17 -1.51
C LEU A 233 11.12 8.40 -1.50
N LEU A 234 10.68 9.66 -1.39
CA LEU A 234 9.27 10.01 -1.44
C LEU A 234 8.64 9.73 -2.81
N LEU A 235 9.40 9.97 -3.88
CA LEU A 235 8.99 9.60 -5.23
C LEU A 235 8.84 8.07 -5.35
N ALA A 236 9.79 7.30 -4.81
CA ALA A 236 9.67 5.84 -4.77
C ALA A 236 8.43 5.38 -3.98
N VAL A 237 8.15 5.99 -2.83
CA VAL A 237 6.95 5.74 -2.04
C VAL A 237 5.68 6.02 -2.84
N THR A 238 5.61 7.18 -3.48
CA THR A 238 4.46 7.60 -4.31
C THR A 238 4.19 6.58 -5.42
N LEU A 239 5.23 6.18 -6.15
CA LEU A 239 5.11 5.21 -7.23
C LEU A 239 4.69 3.82 -6.73
N CYS A 240 5.23 3.35 -5.59
CA CYS A 240 4.82 2.08 -5.01
C CYS A 240 3.33 2.08 -4.61
N ILE A 241 2.84 3.18 -4.00
CA ILE A 241 1.42 3.30 -3.65
C ILE A 241 0.57 3.43 -4.93
N ALA A 242 1.01 4.19 -5.92
CA ALA A 242 0.30 4.32 -7.19
C ALA A 242 0.11 2.97 -7.88
N VAL A 243 1.17 2.14 -7.96
CA VAL A 243 1.07 0.77 -8.51
C VAL A 243 0.08 -0.08 -7.73
N ALA A 244 0.18 -0.10 -6.38
CA ALA A 244 -0.72 -0.90 -5.56
C ALA A 244 -2.18 -0.46 -5.70
N THR A 245 -2.42 0.87 -5.68
CA THR A 245 -3.77 1.43 -5.71
C THR A 245 -4.41 1.32 -7.10
N ALA A 246 -3.65 1.55 -8.17
CA ALA A 246 -4.14 1.37 -9.53
C ALA A 246 -4.45 -0.11 -9.86
N MET A 247 -3.70 -1.06 -9.26
CA MET A 247 -3.90 -2.49 -9.51
C MET A 247 -5.15 -3.06 -8.81
N VAL A 248 -5.42 -2.65 -7.56
CA VAL A 248 -6.45 -3.31 -6.73
C VAL A 248 -7.45 -2.34 -6.12
N GLY A 249 -7.27 -1.03 -6.29
CA GLY A 249 -8.05 0.00 -5.61
C GLY A 249 -7.43 0.45 -4.26
N PRO A 250 -8.02 1.46 -3.62
CA PRO A 250 -7.47 2.06 -2.42
C PRO A 250 -7.67 1.18 -1.19
N ILE A 251 -6.57 0.87 -0.48
CA ILE A 251 -6.60 0.12 0.80
C ILE A 251 -6.05 1.03 1.90
N SER A 252 -6.92 1.44 2.83
CA SER A 252 -6.54 2.24 3.98
C SER A 252 -6.02 1.37 5.12
N PHE A 253 -5.19 1.94 6.00
CA PHE A 253 -4.66 1.33 7.22
C PHE A 253 -3.80 0.08 7.06
N LEU A 254 -3.79 -0.63 5.94
CA LEU A 254 -2.97 -1.83 5.75
C LEU A 254 -1.50 -1.53 6.07
N GLY A 255 -0.94 -0.47 5.47
CA GLY A 255 0.44 -0.06 5.71
C GLY A 255 0.74 0.18 7.19
N LEU A 256 -0.17 0.85 7.90
CA LEU A 256 -0.03 1.12 9.33
C LEU A 256 0.10 -0.17 10.16
N ILE A 257 -0.83 -1.11 9.94
CA ILE A 257 -0.85 -2.37 10.67
C ILE A 257 0.45 -3.14 10.44
N ILE A 258 0.78 -3.39 9.16
CA ILE A 258 1.90 -4.28 8.80
C ILE A 258 3.25 -3.68 9.15
N ALA A 259 3.44 -2.37 8.99
CA ALA A 259 4.68 -1.70 9.34
C ALA A 259 4.90 -1.70 10.86
N ASN A 260 3.87 -1.37 11.65
CA ASN A 260 3.99 -1.35 13.12
C ASN A 260 4.19 -2.74 13.70
N ILE A 261 3.46 -3.76 13.22
CA ILE A 261 3.67 -5.14 13.68
C ILE A 261 5.07 -5.62 13.31
N SER A 262 5.56 -5.31 12.09
CA SER A 262 6.93 -5.64 11.67
C SER A 262 7.97 -5.02 12.61
N ARG A 263 7.84 -3.74 12.97
CA ARG A 263 8.74 -3.04 13.90
C ARG A 263 8.71 -3.65 15.31
N GLN A 264 7.52 -3.98 15.82
CA GLN A 264 7.36 -4.59 17.14
C GLN A 264 7.98 -6.00 17.24
N LEU A 265 7.83 -6.79 16.15
CA LEU A 265 8.36 -8.16 16.10
C LEU A 265 9.87 -8.20 15.91
N LEU A 266 10.41 -7.41 14.96
CA LEU A 266 11.82 -7.51 14.58
C LEU A 266 12.73 -6.68 15.47
N LYS A 267 12.26 -5.58 16.06
CA LYS A 267 13.04 -4.67 16.93
C LYS A 267 14.43 -4.36 16.35
N THR A 268 14.48 -3.97 15.08
CA THR A 268 15.71 -3.67 14.34
C THR A 268 15.66 -2.28 13.71
N TYR A 269 16.82 -1.69 13.50
CA TYR A 269 16.97 -0.45 12.73
C TYR A 269 17.23 -0.69 11.23
N ARG A 270 17.50 -1.95 10.82
CA ARG A 270 17.76 -2.28 9.41
C ARG A 270 16.49 -2.28 8.60
N HIS A 271 16.39 -1.32 7.70
CA HIS A 271 15.21 -1.13 6.85
C HIS A 271 14.95 -2.31 5.91
N THR A 272 15.99 -3.00 5.43
CA THR A 272 15.84 -4.22 4.62
C THR A 272 15.07 -5.32 5.34
N GLN A 273 15.34 -5.54 6.64
CA GLN A 273 14.60 -6.51 7.44
C GLN A 273 13.18 -6.02 7.75
N LEU A 274 13.00 -4.72 8.00
CA LEU A 274 11.69 -4.14 8.27
C LEU A 274 10.77 -4.19 7.04
N ILE A 275 11.30 -3.90 5.85
CA ILE A 275 10.55 -4.01 4.59
C ILE A 275 10.14 -5.46 4.32
N ALA A 276 11.09 -6.41 4.47
CA ALA A 276 10.77 -7.83 4.32
C ALA A 276 9.71 -8.30 5.35
N GLY A 277 9.84 -7.87 6.60
CA GLY A 277 8.87 -8.16 7.65
C GLY A 277 7.49 -7.56 7.35
N ALA A 278 7.43 -6.30 6.91
CA ALA A 278 6.17 -5.64 6.55
C ALA A 278 5.50 -6.31 5.35
N ALA A 279 6.27 -6.71 4.33
CA ALA A 279 5.75 -7.45 3.19
C ALA A 279 5.14 -8.79 3.61
N LEU A 280 5.85 -9.58 4.41
CA LEU A 280 5.35 -10.88 4.91
C LEU A 280 4.11 -10.71 5.81
N MET A 281 4.10 -9.72 6.69
CA MET A 281 2.92 -9.40 7.51
C MET A 281 1.75 -8.92 6.64
N GLY A 282 2.02 -8.20 5.55
CA GLY A 282 1.03 -7.81 4.56
C GLY A 282 0.41 -9.01 3.84
N VAL A 283 1.21 -9.98 3.46
CA VAL A 283 0.74 -11.26 2.89
C VAL A 283 -0.18 -11.98 3.86
N ILE A 284 0.20 -12.09 5.14
CA ILE A 284 -0.63 -12.71 6.18
C ILE A 284 -1.95 -11.95 6.36
N ALA A 285 -1.90 -10.62 6.44
CA ALA A 285 -3.07 -9.78 6.65
C ALA A 285 -4.05 -9.83 5.46
N LEU A 286 -3.54 -9.70 4.21
CA LEU A 286 -4.37 -9.71 3.02
C LEU A 286 -4.93 -11.11 2.73
N ILE A 287 -4.08 -12.13 2.71
CA ILE A 287 -4.51 -13.49 2.35
C ILE A 287 -5.34 -14.11 3.48
N GLY A 288 -4.93 -13.88 4.74
CA GLY A 288 -5.72 -14.30 5.91
C GLY A 288 -7.06 -13.57 6.01
N GLY A 289 -7.08 -12.26 5.80
CA GLY A 289 -8.30 -11.47 5.73
C GLY A 289 -9.23 -11.94 4.60
N GLN A 290 -8.68 -12.21 3.41
CA GLN A 290 -9.43 -12.72 2.28
C GLN A 290 -10.01 -14.13 2.56
N PHE A 291 -9.24 -14.98 3.23
CA PHE A 291 -9.73 -16.30 3.65
C PHE A 291 -10.92 -16.18 4.60
N ILE A 292 -10.89 -15.26 5.55
CA ILE A 292 -12.01 -14.98 6.45
C ILE A 292 -13.22 -14.44 5.67
N VAL A 293 -13.00 -13.47 4.77
CA VAL A 293 -14.08 -12.92 3.92
C VAL A 293 -14.74 -14.01 3.08
N GLU A 294 -13.97 -14.92 2.50
CA GLU A 294 -14.50 -15.99 1.66
C GLU A 294 -15.24 -17.06 2.46
N ARG A 295 -14.79 -17.40 3.66
CA ARG A 295 -15.27 -18.55 4.42
C ARG A 295 -16.27 -18.20 5.52
N VAL A 296 -16.11 -17.04 6.14
CA VAL A 296 -16.99 -16.61 7.24
C VAL A 296 -18.08 -15.68 6.71
N PHE A 297 -17.69 -14.69 5.90
CA PHE A 297 -18.61 -13.68 5.37
C PHE A 297 -19.21 -14.03 4.00
N VAL A 298 -18.81 -15.16 3.38
CA VAL A 298 -19.33 -15.64 2.08
C VAL A 298 -19.36 -14.50 1.04
N TYR A 299 -18.28 -13.72 0.95
CA TYR A 299 -18.13 -12.54 0.06
C TYR A 299 -19.11 -11.39 0.31
N SER A 300 -19.81 -11.35 1.43
CA SER A 300 -20.76 -10.27 1.74
C SER A 300 -20.09 -8.92 1.99
N ILE A 301 -18.79 -8.91 2.31
CA ILE A 301 -18.03 -7.72 2.66
C ILE A 301 -16.74 -7.68 1.81
N PRO A 302 -16.39 -6.55 1.17
CA PRO A 302 -15.10 -6.39 0.52
C PRO A 302 -13.95 -6.45 1.54
N ILE A 303 -12.80 -7.02 1.12
CA ILE A 303 -11.63 -7.12 2.00
C ILE A 303 -11.11 -5.74 2.45
N SER A 304 -11.25 -4.71 1.63
CA SER A 304 -10.87 -3.34 1.98
C SER A 304 -11.63 -2.82 3.20
N VAL A 305 -12.92 -3.11 3.31
CA VAL A 305 -13.75 -2.75 4.47
C VAL A 305 -13.27 -3.48 5.72
N PHE A 306 -13.02 -4.81 5.60
CA PHE A 306 -12.49 -5.61 6.71
C PHE A 306 -11.16 -5.06 7.24
N ILE A 307 -10.21 -4.74 6.34
CA ILE A 307 -8.91 -4.18 6.73
C ILE A 307 -9.07 -2.77 7.30
N THR A 308 -9.96 -1.95 6.75
CA THR A 308 -10.19 -0.57 7.23
C THR A 308 -10.74 -0.57 8.66
N VAL A 309 -11.71 -1.44 8.96
CA VAL A 309 -12.28 -1.56 10.32
C VAL A 309 -11.22 -2.07 11.30
N ALA A 310 -10.54 -3.17 10.98
CA ALA A 310 -9.48 -3.71 11.82
C ALA A 310 -8.35 -2.71 12.05
N GLY A 311 -7.96 -1.99 11.00
CA GLY A 311 -6.92 -0.96 11.04
C GLY A 311 -7.31 0.28 11.82
N GLY A 312 -8.56 0.72 11.71
CA GLY A 312 -9.09 1.84 12.51
C GLY A 312 -9.07 1.52 14.00
N ILE A 313 -9.51 0.34 14.39
CA ILE A 313 -9.45 -0.13 15.78
C ILE A 313 -7.99 -0.20 16.26
N TYR A 314 -7.09 -0.75 15.46
CA TYR A 314 -5.67 -0.82 15.80
C TYR A 314 -5.02 0.58 15.92
N PHE A 315 -5.40 1.52 15.05
CA PHE A 315 -4.95 2.91 15.10
C PHE A 315 -5.37 3.61 16.39
N LEU A 316 -6.63 3.46 16.79
CA LEU A 316 -7.13 3.99 18.08
C LEU A 316 -6.35 3.39 19.27
N TYR A 317 -6.10 2.08 19.25
CA TYR A 317 -5.28 1.42 20.27
C TYR A 317 -3.86 2.01 20.35
N LEU A 318 -3.21 2.29 19.21
CA LEU A 318 -1.87 2.88 19.19
C LEU A 318 -1.85 4.29 19.78
N ILE A 319 -2.84 5.12 19.46
CA ILE A 319 -2.95 6.49 20.02
C ILE A 319 -3.14 6.46 21.52
N LEU A 320 -4.06 5.64 22.03
CA LEU A 320 -4.35 5.52 23.45
C LEU A 320 -3.15 4.98 24.24
N LYS A 321 -2.40 4.05 23.65
CA LYS A 321 -1.18 3.51 24.27
C LYS A 321 -0.04 4.54 24.28
N GLY A 322 0.11 5.33 23.22
CA GLY A 322 1.13 6.39 23.14
C GLY A 322 0.89 7.51 24.13
N SER A 323 -0.37 7.87 24.38
CA SER A 323 -0.76 8.88 25.39
C SER A 323 -0.37 8.47 26.82
N ARG A 324 -0.47 7.17 27.15
CA ARG A 324 -0.10 6.66 28.49
C ARG A 324 1.41 6.60 28.77
N HIS A 325 2.25 6.74 27.77
CA HIS A 325 3.72 6.72 27.96
C HIS A 325 4.31 8.13 28.11
N ASN A 326 3.52 9.17 27.80
CA ASN A 326 3.90 10.59 27.91
C ASN A 326 3.25 11.31 29.11
N SER A 327 2.46 10.61 29.89
CA SER A 327 1.94 11.04 31.19
C SER A 327 2.68 10.29 32.33
#